data_3563315a1b097c8cfb3121062f1d803f
#
_entry.id   3563315a1b097c8cfb3121062f1d803f
#
_cell.length_a   1.000
_cell.length_b   1.000
_cell.length_c   1.000
_cell.angle_alpha   90.00
_cell.angle_beta   90.00
_cell.angle_gamma   90.00
#
_symmetry.space_group_name_H-M   'P 1'
#
loop_
_entity.id
_entity.type
_entity.pdbx_description
1 polymer ?
#
loop_
_entity_poly.entity_id
_entity_poly.type
_entity_poly.pdbx_seq_one_letter_code
_entity_poly.pdbx_strand_id
1 'polypeptide(L)' 'MTKKDAIRVEAKVLDALPNAVFKVELENGHQIIAYVSGKMRMHFIRILPGDTVTVELSPYDLTKGRIVMRH' A
#
# COMPACT_ATOMS: atom_id res chain seq x y z
N MET A 1 -3.82 21.13 -5.54
CA MET A 1 -3.57 20.70 -5.30
C MET A 1 -2.75 19.70 -4.92
N THR A 2 -2.76 19.37 -4.08
CA THR A 2 -1.85 18.46 -3.44
C THR A 2 -1.87 17.06 -3.98
N LYS A 3 -2.85 16.74 -4.76
CA LYS A 3 -2.93 15.39 -5.26
C LYS A 3 -1.81 15.02 -6.19
N LYS A 4 -1.24 15.99 -6.84
CA LYS A 4 -0.13 15.69 -7.74
C LYS A 4 1.12 15.28 -7.00
N ASP A 5 1.12 15.45 -5.68
CA ASP A 5 2.27 15.06 -4.89
C ASP A 5 2.22 13.58 -4.51
N ALA A 6 1.10 12.92 -4.74
CA ALA A 6 0.97 11.51 -4.39
C ALA A 6 1.44 10.64 -5.55
N ILE A 7 2.24 9.64 -5.24
CA ILE A 7 2.77 8.71 -6.21
C ILE A 7 2.06 7.37 -6.02
N ARG A 8 1.40 6.88 -7.08
CA ARG A 8 0.71 5.60 -7.03
C ARG A 8 1.51 4.57 -7.80
N VAL A 9 1.81 3.45 -7.15
CA VAL A 9 2.56 2.37 -7.77
C VAL A 9 1.92 1.06 -7.41
N GLU A 10 2.13 0.06 -8.25
CA GLU A 10 1.67 -1.29 -7.94
C GLU A 10 2.70 -1.97 -7.08
N ALA A 11 2.22 -2.79 -6.16
CA ALA A 11 3.08 -3.52 -5.25
C ALA A 11 2.46 -4.87 -4.95
N LYS A 12 3.31 -5.81 -4.57
CA LYS A 12 2.87 -7.15 -4.21
C LYS A 12 2.96 -7.29 -2.69
N VAL A 13 1.90 -7.80 -2.09
CA VAL A 13 1.87 -8.00 -0.65
C VAL A 13 2.74 -9.20 -0.31
N LEU A 14 3.73 -8.99 0.55
CA LEU A 14 4.65 -10.04 0.97
C LEU A 14 4.20 -10.67 2.28
N ASP A 15 3.71 -9.86 3.20
CA ASP A 15 3.37 -10.36 4.53
C ASP A 15 2.31 -9.47 5.15
N ALA A 16 1.51 -10.06 6.01
CA ALA A 16 0.50 -9.34 6.77
C ALA A 16 1.02 -9.11 8.19
N LEU A 17 1.05 -7.87 8.61
CA LEU A 17 1.55 -7.47 9.91
C LEU A 17 0.38 -7.04 10.80
N PRO A 18 0.58 -6.90 12.08
CA PRO A 18 -0.50 -6.46 12.98
C PRO A 18 -1.02 -5.07 12.62
N ASN A 19 -2.24 -4.78 13.05
CA ASN A 19 -2.84 -3.45 12.95
C ASN A 19 -3.10 -2.99 11.53
N ALA A 20 -3.50 -3.93 10.67
CA ALA A 20 -3.86 -3.63 9.27
C ALA A 20 -2.69 -3.01 8.51
N VAL A 21 -1.49 -3.47 8.80
CA VAL A 21 -0.26 -3.03 8.14
C VAL A 21 0.29 -4.20 7.36
N PHE A 22 0.86 -3.91 6.20
CA PHE A 22 1.36 -4.95 5.31
C PHE A 22 2.74 -4.60 4.81
N LYS A 23 3.56 -5.64 4.61
CA LYS A 23 4.85 -5.47 3.97
C LYS A 23 4.64 -5.74 2.49
N VAL A 24 5.01 -4.78 1.65
CA VAL A 24 4.79 -4.89 0.22
C VAL A 24 6.09 -4.64 -0.53
N GLU A 25 6.19 -5.21 -1.72
CA GLU A 25 7.35 -5.04 -2.57
C GLU A 25 6.93 -4.31 -3.84
N LEU A 26 7.62 -3.23 -4.14
CA LEU A 26 7.38 -2.45 -5.35
C LEU A 26 8.01 -3.12 -6.55
N GLU A 27 7.66 -2.66 -7.75
CA GLU A 27 8.16 -3.27 -8.98
C GLU A 27 9.68 -3.23 -9.10
N ASN A 28 10.28 -2.23 -8.48
CA ASN A 28 11.74 -2.11 -8.53
C ASN A 28 12.44 -2.95 -7.47
N GLY A 29 11.70 -3.80 -6.75
CA GLY A 29 12.26 -4.64 -5.71
C GLY A 29 12.37 -3.98 -4.36
N HIS A 30 11.99 -2.73 -4.25
CA HIS A 30 12.06 -2.00 -2.99
C HIS A 30 10.90 -2.44 -2.08
N GLN A 31 11.20 -2.77 -0.84
CA GLN A 31 10.19 -3.20 0.11
C GLN A 31 9.85 -2.07 1.06
N ILE A 32 8.56 -1.87 1.27
CA ILE A 32 8.09 -0.81 2.16
C ILE A 32 6.96 -1.34 3.04
N ILE A 33 6.62 -0.56 4.04
CA ILE A 33 5.49 -0.87 4.91
C ILE A 33 4.30 -0.06 4.41
N ALA A 34 3.16 -0.73 4.23
CA ALA A 34 1.95 -0.07 3.76
C ALA A 34 0.80 -0.35 4.71
N TYR A 35 -0.05 0.62 4.91
CA TYR A 35 -1.24 0.45 5.73
C TYR A 35 -2.48 0.61 4.86
N VAL A 36 -3.58 0.03 5.31
CA VAL A 36 -4.83 0.05 4.56
C VAL A 36 -5.50 1.40 4.76
N SER A 37 -5.97 2.00 3.66
CA SER A 37 -6.67 3.27 3.76
C SER A 37 -7.97 3.09 4.52
N GLY A 38 -8.47 4.19 5.11
CA GLY A 38 -9.71 4.13 5.85
C GLY A 38 -10.88 3.69 4.99
N LYS A 39 -10.89 4.13 3.73
CA LYS A 39 -11.96 3.75 2.82
C LYS A 39 -12.00 2.25 2.59
N MET A 40 -10.86 1.62 2.40
CA MET A 40 -10.81 0.19 2.19
C MET A 40 -11.20 -0.58 3.45
N ARG A 41 -10.84 -0.05 4.61
CA ARG A 41 -11.22 -0.69 5.87
C ARG A 41 -12.72 -0.65 6.07
N MET A 42 -13.36 0.41 5.64
CA MET A 42 -14.81 0.53 5.76
C MET A 42 -15.53 -0.47 4.87
N HIS A 43 -14.91 -0.87 3.77
CA HIS A 43 -15.49 -1.85 2.85
C HIS A 43 -15.07 -3.28 3.17
N PHE A 44 -14.31 -3.46 4.25
CA PHE A 44 -13.87 -4.79 4.69
C PHE A 44 -13.13 -5.56 3.61
N ILE A 45 -12.36 -4.86 2.81
CA ILE A 45 -11.59 -5.50 1.75
C ILE A 45 -10.45 -6.29 2.38
N ARG A 46 -10.40 -7.58 2.09
CA ARG A 46 -9.38 -8.44 2.65
C ARG A 46 -8.14 -8.45 1.76
N ILE A 47 -6.99 -8.29 2.38
CA ILE A 47 -5.71 -8.28 1.68
C ILE A 47 -4.87 -9.43 2.22
N LEU A 48 -4.37 -10.27 1.31
CA LEU A 48 -3.61 -11.45 1.68
C LEU A 48 -2.24 -11.42 1.02
N PRO A 49 -1.25 -12.11 1.60
CA PRO A 49 0.05 -12.23 0.93
C PRO A 49 -0.12 -12.79 -0.47
N GLY A 50 0.59 -12.22 -1.41
CA GLY A 50 0.46 -12.60 -2.81
C GLY A 50 -0.45 -11.71 -3.62
N ASP A 51 -1.29 -10.92 -2.96
CA ASP A 51 -2.18 -10.00 -3.67
C ASP A 51 -1.39 -8.85 -4.27
N THR A 52 -1.90 -8.32 -5.38
CA THR A 52 -1.36 -7.11 -5.98
C THR A 52 -2.24 -5.94 -5.55
N VAL A 53 -1.60 -4.88 -5.11
CA VAL A 53 -2.32 -3.70 -4.61
C VAL A 53 -1.70 -2.46 -5.22
N THR A 54 -2.47 -1.38 -5.23
CA THR A 54 -1.97 -0.06 -5.58
C THR A 54 -1.67 0.67 -4.29
N VAL A 55 -0.43 1.15 -4.17
CA VAL A 55 0.05 1.85 -2.98
C VAL A 55 0.31 3.30 -3.34
N GLU A 56 -0.17 4.18 -2.48
CA GLU A 56 0.07 5.61 -2.64
C GLU A 56 1.22 6.00 -1.73
N LEU A 57 2.27 6.57 -2.32
CA LEU A 57 3.46 6.95 -1.58
C LEU A 57 3.51 8.45 -1.42
N SER A 58 4.07 8.89 -0.30
CA SER A 58 4.34 10.31 -0.11
C SER A 58 5.72 10.62 -0.70
N PRO A 59 5.88 11.71 -1.43
CA PRO A 59 7.21 12.09 -1.90
C PRO A 59 8.15 12.46 -0.75
N TYR A 60 7.59 12.67 0.43
CA TYR A 60 8.40 13.03 1.59
C TYR A 60 8.88 11.81 2.36
N ASP A 61 8.27 10.65 2.14
CA ASP A 61 8.67 9.44 2.86
C ASP A 61 8.32 8.24 2.00
N LEU A 62 9.28 7.76 1.24
CA LEU A 62 9.08 6.66 0.32
C LEU A 62 9.19 5.30 0.99
N THR A 63 9.41 5.27 2.31
CA THR A 63 9.49 4.00 3.03
C THR A 63 8.14 3.54 3.54
N LYS A 64 7.13 4.39 3.44
CA LYS A 64 5.78 4.07 3.90
C LYS A 64 4.78 4.41 2.82
N GLY A 65 3.72 3.63 2.75
CA GLY A 65 2.70 3.87 1.76
C GLY A 65 1.33 3.53 2.32
N ARG A 66 0.31 3.86 1.53
CA ARG A 66 -1.07 3.57 1.88
C ARG A 66 -1.69 2.77 0.75
N ILE A 67 -2.26 1.62 1.09
CA ILE A 67 -2.93 0.79 0.11
C ILE A 67 -4.28 1.43 -0.18
N VAL A 68 -4.49 1.79 -1.44
CA VAL A 68 -5.72 2.48 -1.85
C VAL A 68 -6.59 1.62 -2.76
N MET A 69 -6.06 0.52 -3.28
CA MET A 69 -6.83 -0.35 -4.15
C MET A 69 -6.22 -1.74 -4.15
N ARG A 70 -7.06 -2.76 -4.22
CA ARG A 70 -6.61 -4.14 -4.36
C ARG A 70 -7.04 -4.64 -5.75
N HIS A 71 -6.14 -5.33 -6.41
CA HIS A 71 -6.43 -5.86 -7.74
C HIS A 71 -6.79 -7.33 -7.69
#